data_f5cbd202359e85ea4627146431555f45
#
_entry.id   f5cbd202359e85ea4627146431555f45
#
_cell.length_a   1.000
_cell.length_b   1.000
_cell.length_c   1.000
_cell.angle_alpha   90.00
_cell.angle_beta   90.00
_cell.angle_gamma   90.00
#
_symmetry.space_group_name_H-M   'P 1'
#
loop_
_entity.id
_entity.type
_entity.pdbx_description
1 polymer ?
#
loop_
_entity_poly.entity_id
_entity_poly.type
_entity_poly.pdbx_seq_one_letter_code
_entity_poly.pdbx_strand_id
1 'polypeptide(L)' 'MDYKERIKELRLERKLSQMQLAKKLDVSQSAVAKWELGKTEPTASAIVKMAKFFGEIADYILGLED' A
#
# COMPACT_ATOMS: atom_id res chain seq x y z
N MET A 1 11.32 7.78 4.02
CA MET A 1 10.11 7.62 3.18
C MET A 1 8.95 7.17 4.06
N ASP A 2 7.80 7.70 3.88
CA ASP A 2 6.64 7.28 4.66
C ASP A 2 5.77 6.30 3.88
N TYR A 3 4.67 5.81 4.52
CA TYR A 3 3.81 4.81 3.90
C TYR A 3 3.15 5.30 2.60
N LYS A 4 2.85 6.60 2.50
CA LYS A 4 2.20 7.17 1.32
C LYS A 4 3.05 6.94 0.07
N GLU A 5 4.29 7.35 0.15
CA GLU A 5 5.23 7.23 -0.95
C GLU A 5 5.59 5.78 -1.21
N ARG A 6 5.77 4.99 -0.15
CA ARG A 6 6.16 3.60 -0.28
C ARG A 6 5.08 2.76 -0.96
N ILE A 7 3.81 2.94 -0.56
CA ILE A 7 2.71 2.21 -1.17
C ILE A 7 2.61 2.54 -2.66
N LYS A 8 2.71 3.82 -3.00
CA LYS A 8 2.65 4.25 -4.40
C LYS A 8 3.83 3.68 -5.19
N GLU A 9 5.03 3.73 -4.61
CA GLU A 9 6.23 3.21 -5.25
C GLU A 9 6.09 1.72 -5.56
N LEU A 10 5.67 0.93 -4.56
CA LEU A 10 5.49 -0.52 -4.72
C LEU A 10 4.43 -0.83 -5.77
N ARG A 11 3.34 -0.05 -5.77
CA ARG A 11 2.27 -0.22 -6.74
C ARG A 11 2.78 0.03 -8.17
N LEU A 12 3.50 1.12 -8.36
CA LEU A 12 4.01 1.50 -9.68
C LEU A 12 5.09 0.54 -10.18
N GLU A 13 5.91 0.00 -9.28
CA GLU A 13 6.90 -1.02 -9.65
C GLU A 13 6.23 -2.25 -10.27
N ARG A 14 5.01 -2.55 -9.84
CA ARG A 14 4.23 -3.67 -10.37
C ARG A 14 3.33 -3.26 -11.53
N LYS A 15 3.42 -2.00 -11.96
CA LYS A 15 2.63 -1.45 -13.06
C LYS A 15 1.13 -1.59 -12.81
N LEU A 16 0.72 -1.38 -11.55
CA LEU A 16 -0.68 -1.50 -11.16
C LEU A 16 -1.30 -0.11 -11.02
N SER A 17 -2.57 0.02 -11.44
CA SER A 17 -3.39 1.18 -11.10
C SER A 17 -3.84 1.06 -9.64
N GLN A 18 -4.36 2.17 -9.08
CA GLN A 18 -4.93 2.12 -7.73
C GLN A 18 -6.07 1.10 -7.65
N MET A 19 -6.90 1.04 -8.68
CA MET A 19 -8.02 0.08 -8.71
C MET A 19 -7.51 -1.37 -8.77
N GLN A 20 -6.47 -1.62 -9.55
CA GLN A 20 -5.91 -2.96 -9.64
C GLN A 20 -5.31 -3.40 -8.31
N LEU A 21 -4.58 -2.51 -7.65
CA LEU A 21 -4.05 -2.82 -6.31
C LEU A 21 -5.18 -3.05 -5.32
N ALA A 22 -6.21 -2.21 -5.35
CA ALA A 22 -7.36 -2.36 -4.46
C ALA A 22 -8.00 -3.74 -4.59
N LYS A 23 -8.16 -4.22 -5.82
CA LYS A 23 -8.70 -5.56 -6.07
C LYS A 23 -7.80 -6.65 -5.50
N LYS A 24 -6.49 -6.50 -5.65
CA LYS A 24 -5.54 -7.49 -5.11
C LYS A 24 -5.59 -7.55 -3.58
N LEU A 25 -5.88 -6.43 -2.94
CA LEU A 25 -5.91 -6.32 -1.49
C LEU A 25 -7.33 -6.48 -0.91
N ASP A 26 -8.32 -6.64 -1.77
CA ASP A 26 -9.73 -6.74 -1.37
C ASP A 26 -10.16 -5.52 -0.55
N VAL A 27 -9.83 -4.34 -1.04
CA VAL A 27 -10.24 -3.06 -0.46
C VAL A 27 -10.79 -2.17 -1.59
N SER A 28 -11.36 -1.03 -1.23
CA SER A 28 -11.86 -0.10 -2.23
C SER A 28 -10.72 0.69 -2.86
N GLN A 29 -10.92 1.15 -4.10
CA GLN A 29 -9.96 2.04 -4.75
C GLN A 29 -9.80 3.33 -3.96
N SER A 30 -10.90 3.82 -3.37
CA SER A 30 -10.89 5.01 -2.53
C SER A 30 -9.93 4.86 -1.35
N ALA A 31 -9.85 3.64 -0.76
CA ALA A 31 -8.95 3.39 0.35
C ALA A 31 -7.49 3.55 -0.09
N VAL A 32 -7.13 2.96 -1.24
CA VAL A 32 -5.76 3.09 -1.77
C VAL A 32 -5.44 4.55 -2.06
N ALA A 33 -6.38 5.27 -2.68
CA ALA A 33 -6.17 6.69 -3.00
C ALA A 33 -5.92 7.51 -1.73
N LYS A 34 -6.69 7.26 -0.68
CA LYS A 34 -6.54 7.99 0.58
C LYS A 34 -5.22 7.69 1.27
N TRP A 35 -4.76 6.43 1.21
CA TRP A 35 -3.44 6.09 1.76
C TRP A 35 -2.35 6.86 1.02
N GLU A 36 -2.41 6.91 -0.30
CA GLU A 36 -1.37 7.57 -1.10
C GLU A 36 -1.40 9.08 -0.94
N LEU A 37 -2.54 9.65 -0.57
CA LEU A 37 -2.66 11.07 -0.27
C LEU A 37 -2.33 11.39 1.19
N GLY A 38 -2.23 10.38 2.04
CA GLY A 38 -2.00 10.58 3.46
C GLY A 38 -3.23 11.02 4.23
N LYS A 39 -4.43 10.86 3.64
CA LYS A 39 -5.67 11.23 4.32
C LYS A 39 -6.06 10.24 5.38
N THR A 40 -5.79 8.95 5.15
CA THR A 40 -6.04 7.90 6.12
C THR A 40 -4.86 6.95 6.14
N GLU A 41 -4.63 6.34 7.28
CA GLU A 41 -3.59 5.31 7.40
C GLU A 41 -4.18 3.94 7.03
N PRO A 42 -3.38 3.05 6.42
CA PRO A 42 -3.83 1.68 6.19
C PRO A 42 -4.11 1.00 7.52
N THR A 43 -5.16 0.18 7.55
CA THR A 43 -5.42 -0.63 8.74
C THR A 43 -4.36 -1.71 8.89
N ALA A 44 -4.27 -2.30 10.10
CA ALA A 44 -3.36 -3.41 10.33
C ALA A 44 -3.62 -4.54 9.34
N SER A 45 -4.90 -4.84 9.06
CA SER A 45 -5.28 -5.86 8.09
C SER A 45 -4.75 -5.53 6.69
N ALA A 46 -4.87 -4.27 6.27
CA ALA A 46 -4.37 -3.84 4.97
C ALA A 46 -2.84 -3.97 4.89
N ILE A 47 -2.14 -3.63 5.97
CA ILE A 47 -0.68 -3.77 6.01
C ILE A 47 -0.27 -5.22 5.85
N VAL A 48 -0.96 -6.14 6.54
CA VAL A 48 -0.67 -7.58 6.41
C VAL A 48 -0.89 -8.05 4.98
N LYS A 49 -1.98 -7.62 4.36
CA LYS A 49 -2.28 -7.99 2.97
C LYS A 49 -1.24 -7.45 2.01
N MET A 50 -0.81 -6.20 2.21
CA MET A 50 0.24 -5.60 1.38
C MET A 50 1.58 -6.32 1.56
N ALA A 51 1.94 -6.64 2.80
CA ALA A 51 3.18 -7.35 3.08
C ALA A 51 3.22 -8.68 2.31
N LYS A 52 2.12 -9.42 2.34
CA LYS A 52 2.02 -10.69 1.62
C LYS A 52 2.03 -10.51 0.10
N PHE A 53 1.27 -9.52 -0.38
CA PHE A 53 1.17 -9.31 -1.83
C PHE A 53 2.49 -8.81 -2.43
N PHE A 54 3.13 -7.85 -1.78
CA PHE A 54 4.38 -7.29 -2.28
C PHE A 54 5.61 -8.13 -1.91
N GLY A 55 5.46 -9.07 -0.97
CA GLY A 55 6.59 -9.86 -0.50
C GLY A 55 7.56 -9.05 0.34
N GLU A 56 7.06 -8.05 1.08
CA GLU A 56 7.86 -7.16 1.91
C GLU A 56 7.39 -7.25 3.36
N ILE A 57 8.28 -6.87 4.28
CA ILE A 57 7.89 -6.81 5.70
C ILE A 57 7.09 -5.54 5.98
N ALA A 58 6.30 -5.56 7.04
CA ALA A 58 5.45 -4.43 7.40
C ALA A 58 6.24 -3.14 7.63
N ASP A 59 7.41 -3.22 8.26
CA ASP A 59 8.26 -2.05 8.50
C ASP A 59 8.65 -1.36 7.20
N TYR A 60 8.94 -2.14 6.17
CA TYR A 60 9.26 -1.58 4.86
C TYR A 60 8.04 -0.89 4.24
N ILE A 61 6.86 -1.54 4.31
CA ILE A 61 5.62 -0.95 3.81
C ILE A 61 5.33 0.39 4.49
N LEU A 62 5.57 0.46 5.80
CA LEU A 62 5.30 1.65 6.60
C LEU A 62 6.36 2.75 6.44
N GLY A 63 7.45 2.45 5.71
CA GLY A 63 8.50 3.42 5.51
C GLY A 63 9.46 3.55 6.68
N LEU A 64 9.48 2.58 7.59
CA LEU A 64 10.37 2.58 8.75
C LEU A 64 11.74 2.02 8.42
N GLU A 65 11.86 1.30 7.31
CA GLU A 65 13.14 0.76 6.80
C GLU A 65 13.25 1.11 5.32
N ASP A 66 14.45 1.34 4.88
CA ASP A 66 14.75 1.61 3.47
C ASP A 66 15.10 0.33 2.69
#